data_7e2f7dd2e638ecd9478ec6cbea3f4f71
#
_entry.id   7e2f7dd2e638ecd9478ec6cbea3f4f71
#
_cell.length_a   1.000
_cell.length_b   1.000
_cell.length_c   1.000
_cell.angle_alpha   90.00
_cell.angle_beta   90.00
_cell.angle_gamma   90.00
#
_symmetry.space_group_name_H-M   'P 1'
#
loop_
_entity.id
_entity.type
_entity.pdbx_description
1 polymer ?
#
loop_
_entity_poly.entity_id
_entity_poly.type
_entity_poly.pdbx_seq_one_letter_code
_entity_poly.pdbx_strand_id
1 'polypeptide(L)'
;MKKILILVNDVTTVLQFRSELVRALVEDGNEVIVSVPKSDRIPEIEALGAKVVETEVSRHGKNPFKDLKLLKSYKRLLKEIKPDIALTFTIKPNVYGGMACGKLKVPYVANVTGLGVVEDKGILQKLMLWLYKQGLKKAKCVFFQNQANQDFFVKKKVVKGATELLPGSGVNVERFCYVDYPEEEQANIVFVGRIIKDKGVFELAKAAKNLTESNVKFTVVGDVEYGAENPFIGLKNVECVGFHKDVKPYLKEAHAIVLPSYHEGMANVLLEAASSGRAVLASNIPGCKETFDEGVTGFGFESKNAESLQAAIEKFIALSLEEKKTMGKAGRAKMENTFNRQIVVNKYREQINSLK
;
A
#
# COMPACT_ATOMS: atom_id res chain seq x y z
N MET A 1 4.90 8.48 28.72
CA MET A 1 5.34 9.32 27.59
C MET A 1 6.62 8.73 27.03
N LYS A 2 6.64 8.38 25.75
CA LYS A 2 7.84 7.86 25.03
C LYS A 2 8.16 8.79 23.87
N LYS A 3 9.42 8.85 23.47
CA LYS A 3 9.89 9.57 22.30
C LYS A 3 9.98 8.60 21.12
N ILE A 4 9.15 8.77 20.10
CA ILE A 4 9.00 7.86 18.97
C ILE A 4 9.52 8.54 17.71
N LEU A 5 10.47 7.91 17.02
CA LEU A 5 11.01 8.40 15.75
C LEU A 5 10.47 7.56 14.59
N ILE A 6 9.79 8.21 13.66
CA ILE A 6 9.27 7.57 12.43
C ILE A 6 10.17 7.94 11.26
N LEU A 7 10.76 6.94 10.60
CA LEU A 7 11.63 7.10 9.45
C LEU A 7 10.91 6.67 8.17
N VAL A 8 10.68 7.59 7.25
CA VAL A 8 10.08 7.35 5.94
C VAL A 8 10.84 8.07 4.82
N ASN A 9 10.63 7.66 3.59
CA ASN A 9 11.26 8.26 2.42
C ASN A 9 10.35 9.18 1.60
N ASP A 10 9.10 9.39 2.05
CA ASP A 10 8.09 10.16 1.33
C ASP A 10 7.00 10.64 2.28
N VAL A 11 6.63 11.91 2.18
CA VAL A 11 5.54 12.54 2.95
C VAL A 11 4.20 11.85 2.68
N THR A 12 3.95 11.44 1.43
CA THR A 12 2.73 10.71 1.05
C THR A 12 2.55 9.42 1.84
N THR A 13 3.65 8.72 2.14
CA THR A 13 3.62 7.50 2.96
C THR A 13 3.04 7.76 4.36
N VAL A 14 3.32 8.92 4.95
CA VAL A 14 2.75 9.32 6.26
C VAL A 14 1.28 9.69 6.09
N LEU A 15 1.00 10.63 5.19
CA LEU A 15 -0.32 11.25 5.09
C LEU A 15 -1.42 10.31 4.61
N GLN A 16 -1.10 9.38 3.70
CA GLN A 16 -2.09 8.44 3.17
C GLN A 16 -2.22 7.16 4.02
N PHE A 17 -1.12 6.69 4.60
CA PHE A 17 -1.09 5.35 5.18
C PHE A 17 -0.76 5.30 6.67
N ARG A 18 -0.34 6.41 7.28
CA ARG A 18 0.14 6.44 8.68
C ARG A 18 -0.38 7.63 9.48
N SER A 19 -1.26 8.46 8.91
CA SER A 19 -1.82 9.62 9.61
C SER A 19 -2.54 9.22 10.89
N GLU A 20 -3.32 8.14 10.85
CA GLU A 20 -4.02 7.63 12.03
C GLU A 20 -3.06 7.06 13.07
N LEU A 21 -1.98 6.40 12.63
CA LEU A 21 -0.93 5.94 13.55
C LEU A 21 -0.24 7.11 14.24
N VAL A 22 0.17 8.14 13.48
CA VAL A 22 0.82 9.33 14.04
C VAL A 22 -0.09 10.01 15.05
N ARG A 23 -1.36 10.27 14.69
CA ARG A 23 -2.34 10.90 15.56
C ARG A 23 -2.56 10.08 16.84
N ALA A 24 -2.79 8.78 16.70
CA ALA A 24 -3.02 7.91 17.84
C ALA A 24 -1.83 7.86 18.82
N LEU A 25 -0.59 7.87 18.30
CA LEU A 25 0.61 7.89 19.14
C LEU A 25 0.78 9.25 19.86
N VAL A 26 0.39 10.36 19.24
CA VAL A 26 0.36 11.69 19.87
C VAL A 26 -0.73 11.75 20.94
N GLU A 27 -1.94 11.27 20.65
CA GLU A 27 -3.07 11.20 21.59
C GLU A 27 -2.75 10.32 22.82
N ASP A 28 -1.92 9.28 22.64
CA ASP A 28 -1.39 8.46 23.73
C ASP A 28 -0.34 9.20 24.61
N GLY A 29 -0.10 10.49 24.36
CA GLY A 29 0.82 11.34 25.13
C GLY A 29 2.28 11.13 24.78
N ASN A 30 2.63 10.56 23.61
CA ASN A 30 4.01 10.38 23.19
C ASN A 30 4.53 11.61 22.41
N GLU A 31 5.84 11.85 22.47
CA GLU A 31 6.53 12.77 21.59
C GLU A 31 6.83 12.05 20.27
N VAL A 32 6.08 12.37 19.21
CA VAL A 32 6.24 11.74 17.88
C VAL A 32 7.04 12.67 16.99
N ILE A 33 8.15 12.15 16.43
CA ILE A 33 9.03 12.86 15.51
C ILE A 33 9.06 12.08 14.18
N VAL A 34 8.77 12.78 13.08
CA VAL A 34 8.73 12.18 11.74
C VAL A 34 9.89 12.71 10.90
N SER A 35 10.75 11.83 10.44
CA SER A 35 11.84 12.15 9.52
C SER A 35 11.41 11.87 8.08
N VAL A 36 11.34 12.94 7.26
CA VAL A 36 10.90 12.93 5.86
C VAL A 36 11.82 13.77 4.98
N PRO A 37 11.83 13.58 3.66
CA PRO A 37 12.42 14.54 2.73
C PRO A 37 11.68 15.88 2.78
N LYS A 38 12.37 16.95 2.33
CA LYS A 38 11.76 18.27 2.16
C LYS A 38 10.52 18.20 1.27
N SER A 39 9.44 18.82 1.72
CA SER A 39 8.16 18.87 1.01
C SER A 39 7.34 20.08 1.50
N ASP A 40 6.57 20.68 0.62
CA ASP A 40 5.55 21.70 0.91
C ASP A 40 4.38 21.17 1.76
N ARG A 41 4.25 19.83 1.84
CA ARG A 41 3.20 19.14 2.62
C ARG A 41 3.62 18.78 4.05
N ILE A 42 4.78 19.22 4.52
CA ILE A 42 5.22 19.01 5.92
C ILE A 42 4.20 19.56 6.93
N PRO A 43 3.58 20.76 6.73
CA PRO A 43 2.58 21.26 7.65
C PRO A 43 1.37 20.31 7.85
N GLU A 44 1.03 19.48 6.86
CA GLU A 44 -0.04 18.48 7.01
C GLU A 44 0.35 17.39 8.04
N ILE A 45 1.65 17.06 8.17
CA ILE A 45 2.15 16.10 9.18
C ILE A 45 2.18 16.77 10.57
N GLU A 46 2.62 18.02 10.64
CA GLU A 46 2.65 18.78 11.89
C GLU A 46 1.24 19.00 12.46
N ALA A 47 0.25 19.15 11.58
CA ALA A 47 -1.18 19.23 11.98
C ALA A 47 -1.70 17.92 12.60
N LEU A 48 -0.98 16.78 12.48
CA LEU A 48 -1.28 15.56 13.22
C LEU A 48 -0.73 15.57 14.66
N GLY A 49 -0.01 16.62 15.06
CA GLY A 49 0.63 16.77 16.36
C GLY A 49 2.08 16.24 16.42
N ALA A 50 2.66 15.82 15.32
CA ALA A 50 4.05 15.36 15.27
C ALA A 50 5.03 16.50 14.99
N LYS A 51 6.25 16.40 15.52
CA LYS A 51 7.38 17.22 15.08
C LYS A 51 7.97 16.65 13.80
N VAL A 52 8.43 17.48 12.89
CA VAL A 52 9.05 17.02 11.64
C VAL A 52 10.52 17.39 11.59
N VAL A 53 11.36 16.46 11.10
CA VAL A 53 12.77 16.67 10.81
C VAL A 53 13.05 16.32 9.37
N GLU A 54 13.55 17.30 8.62
CA GLU A 54 13.91 17.07 7.22
C GLU A 54 15.18 16.19 7.13
N THR A 55 15.10 15.14 6.32
CA THR A 55 16.22 14.24 6.04
C THR A 55 16.27 13.94 4.56
N GLU A 56 17.40 14.24 3.91
CA GLU A 56 17.57 13.92 2.50
C GLU A 56 17.52 12.41 2.25
N VAL A 57 16.44 11.93 1.69
CA VAL A 57 16.26 10.55 1.26
C VAL A 57 15.91 10.53 -0.22
N SER A 58 16.77 9.96 -1.05
CA SER A 58 16.45 9.75 -2.47
C SER A 58 15.46 8.59 -2.62
N ARG A 59 14.27 8.85 -3.18
CA ARG A 59 13.22 7.83 -3.39
C ARG A 59 13.66 6.78 -4.43
N HIS A 60 14.29 7.22 -5.51
CA HIS A 60 14.66 6.40 -6.66
C HIS A 60 16.15 6.56 -6.98
N GLY A 61 17.05 6.03 -6.21
CA GLY A 61 18.47 6.16 -6.52
C GLY A 61 19.27 4.96 -6.01
N LYS A 62 20.10 4.39 -6.89
CA LYS A 62 21.04 3.29 -6.57
C LYS A 62 22.46 3.82 -6.38
N ASN A 63 22.63 5.04 -5.80
CA ASN A 63 23.94 5.66 -5.61
C ASN A 63 24.49 5.33 -4.22
N PRO A 64 25.56 4.50 -4.11
CA PRO A 64 26.13 4.07 -2.82
C PRO A 64 26.61 5.21 -1.95
N PHE A 65 27.12 6.29 -2.54
CA PHE A 65 27.60 7.47 -1.79
C PHE A 65 26.45 8.21 -1.11
N LYS A 66 25.30 8.37 -1.81
CA LYS A 66 24.09 8.96 -1.23
C LYS A 66 23.53 8.08 -0.12
N ASP A 67 23.58 6.78 -0.29
CA ASP A 67 23.10 5.80 0.70
C ASP A 67 23.98 5.80 1.96
N LEU A 68 25.33 5.95 1.81
CA LEU A 68 26.23 6.12 2.95
C LEU A 68 26.01 7.46 3.68
N LYS A 69 25.72 8.55 2.94
CA LYS A 69 25.35 9.85 3.51
C LYS A 69 24.05 9.71 4.33
N LEU A 70 23.06 8.99 3.81
CA LEU A 70 21.80 8.71 4.50
C LEU A 70 22.02 7.93 5.81
N LEU A 71 22.84 6.88 5.78
CA LEU A 71 23.19 6.13 6.99
C LEU A 71 23.87 7.02 8.06
N LYS A 72 24.78 7.94 7.64
CA LYS A 72 25.39 8.92 8.55
C LYS A 72 24.34 9.89 9.10
N SER A 73 23.43 10.38 8.28
CA SER A 73 22.34 11.28 8.69
C SER A 73 21.41 10.61 9.72
N TYR A 74 21.00 9.37 9.50
CA TYR A 74 20.19 8.64 10.50
C TYR A 74 20.95 8.40 11.81
N LYS A 75 22.25 8.11 11.77
CA LYS A 75 23.05 7.97 13.01
C LYS A 75 23.13 9.29 13.77
N ARG A 76 23.29 10.44 13.09
CA ARG A 76 23.30 11.76 13.70
C ARG A 76 21.93 12.03 14.34
N LEU A 77 20.85 11.86 13.58
CA LEU A 77 19.49 12.08 14.03
C LEU A 77 19.16 11.27 15.30
N LEU A 78 19.50 9.97 15.32
CA LEU A 78 19.29 9.10 16.48
C LEU A 78 20.08 9.54 17.72
N LYS A 79 21.29 10.10 17.54
CA LYS A 79 22.10 10.63 18.66
C LYS A 79 21.54 11.93 19.22
N GLU A 80 21.00 12.79 18.36
CA GLU A 80 20.44 14.09 18.71
C GLU A 80 19.08 13.90 19.39
N ILE A 81 18.19 13.11 18.79
CA ILE A 81 16.82 12.91 19.28
C ILE A 81 16.79 11.97 20.49
N LYS A 82 17.62 10.92 20.51
CA LYS A 82 17.64 9.85 21.53
C LYS A 82 16.24 9.24 21.72
N PRO A 83 15.62 8.69 20.66
CA PRO A 83 14.28 8.13 20.76
C PRO A 83 14.29 6.83 21.57
N ASP A 84 13.19 6.56 22.27
CA ASP A 84 12.96 5.29 22.96
C ASP A 84 12.73 4.14 21.97
N ILE A 85 12.12 4.46 20.83
CA ILE A 85 11.88 3.51 19.74
C ILE A 85 11.86 4.23 18.38
N ALA A 86 12.31 3.54 17.34
CA ALA A 86 12.13 3.96 15.97
C ALA A 86 11.18 3.04 15.21
N LEU A 87 10.35 3.62 14.34
CA LEU A 87 9.51 2.90 13.37
C LEU A 87 10.03 3.19 11.97
N THR A 88 10.36 2.15 11.21
CA THR A 88 10.93 2.32 9.88
C THR A 88 9.99 1.78 8.81
N PHE A 89 9.77 2.56 7.75
CA PHE A 89 8.89 2.22 6.63
C PHE A 89 9.63 2.40 5.32
N THR A 90 9.30 1.57 4.33
CA THR A 90 9.92 1.54 3.02
C THR A 90 11.39 1.06 3.02
N ILE A 91 11.95 0.84 1.82
CA ILE A 91 13.21 0.12 1.65
C ILE A 91 14.38 0.81 2.36
N LYS A 92 14.64 2.09 2.04
CA LYS A 92 15.84 2.79 2.56
C LYS A 92 15.81 3.02 4.07
N PRO A 93 14.70 3.48 4.68
CA PRO A 93 14.57 3.52 6.13
C PRO A 93 14.72 2.15 6.81
N ASN A 94 14.13 1.09 6.25
CA ASN A 94 14.29 -0.27 6.80
C ASN A 94 15.75 -0.73 6.77
N VAL A 95 16.47 -0.44 5.68
CA VAL A 95 17.86 -0.82 5.53
C VAL A 95 18.77 0.09 6.36
N TYR A 96 18.84 1.37 6.03
CA TYR A 96 19.84 2.28 6.61
C TYR A 96 19.43 2.83 7.97
N GLY A 97 18.12 3.05 8.19
CA GLY A 97 17.56 3.38 9.52
C GLY A 97 17.75 2.22 10.49
N GLY A 98 17.41 1.00 10.05
CA GLY A 98 17.62 -0.21 10.85
C GLY A 98 19.08 -0.48 11.19
N MET A 99 20.02 -0.30 10.23
CA MET A 99 21.47 -0.37 10.51
C MET A 99 21.90 0.67 11.54
N ALA A 100 21.40 1.91 11.44
CA ALA A 100 21.72 2.98 12.37
C ALA A 100 21.18 2.68 13.77
N CYS A 101 19.92 2.28 13.91
CA CYS A 101 19.29 1.86 15.15
C CYS A 101 20.06 0.69 15.78
N GLY A 102 20.35 -0.35 14.99
CA GLY A 102 21.08 -1.52 15.46
C GLY A 102 22.49 -1.22 15.94
N LYS A 103 23.20 -0.23 15.35
CA LYS A 103 24.52 0.20 15.79
C LYS A 103 24.47 1.03 17.08
N LEU A 104 23.45 1.86 17.24
CA LEU A 104 23.27 2.74 18.40
C LEU A 104 22.44 2.09 19.52
N LYS A 105 22.03 0.83 19.34
CA LYS A 105 21.21 0.06 20.29
C LYS A 105 19.85 0.72 20.59
N VAL A 106 19.30 1.48 19.63
CA VAL A 106 17.94 2.01 19.71
C VAL A 106 16.96 0.91 19.28
N PRO A 107 15.96 0.55 20.10
CA PRO A 107 14.91 -0.39 19.69
C PRO A 107 14.19 0.11 18.44
N TYR A 108 13.82 -0.80 17.53
CA TYR A 108 13.05 -0.40 16.35
C TYR A 108 12.16 -1.51 15.82
N VAL A 109 11.06 -1.10 15.22
CA VAL A 109 10.13 -1.95 14.46
C VAL A 109 10.22 -1.54 12.99
N ALA A 110 10.42 -2.53 12.13
CA ALA A 110 10.49 -2.31 10.69
C ALA A 110 9.21 -2.82 10.00
N ASN A 111 8.69 -2.08 9.02
CA ASN A 111 7.56 -2.53 8.20
C ASN A 111 8.00 -2.70 6.75
N VAL A 112 7.97 -3.94 6.25
CA VAL A 112 8.24 -4.28 4.86
C VAL A 112 6.94 -4.20 4.08
N THR A 113 6.75 -3.10 3.36
CA THR A 113 5.52 -2.78 2.64
C THR A 113 5.40 -3.45 1.27
N GLY A 114 6.42 -4.15 0.82
CA GLY A 114 6.48 -4.86 -0.46
C GLY A 114 7.91 -5.27 -0.78
N LEU A 115 8.09 -6.17 -1.73
CA LEU A 115 9.42 -6.66 -2.13
C LEU A 115 10.14 -5.66 -3.04
N GLY A 116 9.41 -4.91 -3.86
CA GLY A 116 9.98 -3.96 -4.82
C GLY A 116 11.05 -4.66 -5.70
N VAL A 117 12.23 -4.06 -5.79
CA VAL A 117 13.37 -4.57 -6.61
C VAL A 117 13.86 -5.97 -6.19
N VAL A 118 13.37 -6.52 -5.05
CA VAL A 118 13.74 -7.87 -4.58
C VAL A 118 13.06 -8.96 -5.42
N GLU A 119 12.03 -8.62 -6.19
CA GLU A 119 11.34 -9.56 -7.10
C GLU A 119 12.17 -9.87 -8.34
N ASP A 120 13.05 -8.97 -8.76
CA ASP A 120 13.98 -9.19 -9.86
C ASP A 120 14.95 -10.34 -9.52
N LYS A 121 15.06 -11.32 -10.42
CA LYS A 121 16.04 -12.41 -10.25
C LYS A 121 17.44 -11.89 -10.61
N GLY A 122 18.47 -12.31 -9.86
CA GLY A 122 19.86 -12.02 -10.20
C GLY A 122 20.69 -11.37 -9.08
N ILE A 123 21.76 -10.68 -9.48
CA ILE A 123 22.73 -10.07 -8.56
C ILE A 123 22.10 -8.97 -7.73
N LEU A 124 21.21 -8.18 -8.33
CA LEU A 124 20.52 -7.09 -7.64
C LEU A 124 19.64 -7.62 -6.50
N GLN A 125 18.89 -8.71 -6.72
CA GLN A 125 18.12 -9.35 -5.66
C GLN A 125 19.02 -9.78 -4.49
N LYS A 126 20.16 -10.44 -4.78
CA LYS A 126 21.10 -10.89 -3.75
C LYS A 126 21.63 -9.72 -2.93
N LEU A 127 22.00 -8.61 -3.58
CA LEU A 127 22.45 -7.39 -2.92
C LEU A 127 21.35 -6.81 -2.03
N MET A 128 20.13 -6.68 -2.55
CA MET A 128 19.00 -6.13 -1.78
C MET A 128 18.64 -7.00 -0.58
N LEU A 129 18.63 -8.33 -0.74
CA LEU A 129 18.41 -9.26 0.39
C LEU A 129 19.51 -9.14 1.44
N TRP A 130 20.78 -8.97 1.03
CA TRP A 130 21.88 -8.74 1.95
C TRP A 130 21.71 -7.41 2.70
N LEU A 131 21.36 -6.32 2.01
CA LEU A 131 21.08 -5.02 2.62
C LEU A 131 19.93 -5.10 3.63
N TYR A 132 18.82 -5.73 3.27
CA TYR A 132 17.71 -5.97 4.20
C TYR A 132 18.15 -6.79 5.41
N LYS A 133 18.93 -7.84 5.20
CA LYS A 133 19.48 -8.64 6.30
C LYS A 133 20.30 -7.80 7.29
N GLN A 134 21.11 -6.84 6.79
CA GLN A 134 21.85 -5.94 7.67
C GLN A 134 20.91 -4.96 8.40
N GLY A 135 19.91 -4.42 7.69
CA GLY A 135 18.95 -3.46 8.26
C GLY A 135 17.99 -4.08 9.26
N LEU A 136 17.58 -5.33 9.07
CA LEU A 136 16.56 -5.99 9.89
C LEU A 136 17.15 -6.87 11.02
N LYS A 137 18.48 -7.07 11.04
CA LYS A 137 19.16 -8.01 11.94
C LYS A 137 18.86 -7.83 13.42
N LYS A 138 18.61 -6.59 13.86
CA LYS A 138 18.38 -6.22 15.25
C LYS A 138 17.01 -5.58 15.47
N ALA A 139 16.09 -5.74 14.51
CA ALA A 139 14.71 -5.31 14.67
C ALA A 139 14.07 -6.06 15.83
N LYS A 140 13.32 -5.33 16.68
CA LYS A 140 12.51 -5.93 17.73
C LYS A 140 11.40 -6.81 17.13
N CYS A 141 10.76 -6.28 16.09
CA CYS A 141 9.79 -6.96 15.27
C CYS A 141 9.88 -6.46 13.83
N VAL A 142 9.62 -7.34 12.87
CA VAL A 142 9.47 -6.98 11.45
C VAL A 142 8.04 -7.28 11.02
N PHE A 143 7.32 -6.24 10.66
CA PHE A 143 5.98 -6.33 10.11
C PHE A 143 6.01 -6.59 8.60
N PHE A 144 5.16 -7.49 8.15
CA PHE A 144 4.89 -7.77 6.73
C PHE A 144 3.42 -7.51 6.41
N GLN A 145 3.12 -7.18 5.16
CA GLN A 145 1.76 -6.85 4.72
C GLN A 145 1.04 -8.02 4.03
N ASN A 146 1.75 -9.07 3.66
CA ASN A 146 1.20 -10.32 3.17
C ASN A 146 2.07 -11.51 3.56
N GLN A 147 1.47 -12.70 3.61
CA GLN A 147 2.12 -13.93 4.03
C GLN A 147 3.28 -14.33 3.10
N ALA A 148 3.11 -14.15 1.78
CA ALA A 148 4.12 -14.55 0.82
C ALA A 148 5.45 -13.80 1.02
N ASN A 149 5.37 -12.49 1.34
CA ASN A 149 6.55 -11.68 1.63
C ASN A 149 7.22 -12.09 2.94
N GLN A 150 6.43 -12.38 3.97
CA GLN A 150 6.94 -12.89 5.24
C GLN A 150 7.68 -14.20 5.05
N ASP A 151 7.05 -15.18 4.39
CA ASP A 151 7.62 -16.50 4.12
C ASP A 151 8.91 -16.39 3.29
N PHE A 152 8.92 -15.52 2.28
CA PHE A 152 10.09 -15.29 1.45
C PHE A 152 11.28 -14.77 2.28
N PHE A 153 11.08 -13.76 3.13
CA PHE A 153 12.15 -13.21 3.96
C PHE A 153 12.64 -14.19 5.03
N VAL A 154 11.73 -14.94 5.63
CA VAL A 154 12.06 -15.99 6.61
C VAL A 154 12.82 -17.13 5.94
N LYS A 155 12.33 -17.67 4.81
CA LYS A 155 12.98 -18.74 4.03
C LYS A 155 14.37 -18.34 3.55
N LYS A 156 14.56 -17.09 3.14
CA LYS A 156 15.86 -16.53 2.72
C LYS A 156 16.76 -16.15 3.91
N LYS A 157 16.32 -16.39 5.16
CA LYS A 157 17.06 -16.05 6.38
C LYS A 157 17.49 -14.58 6.44
N VAL A 158 16.66 -13.70 5.90
CA VAL A 158 16.85 -12.23 5.94
C VAL A 158 16.47 -11.71 7.31
N VAL A 159 15.37 -12.19 7.88
CA VAL A 159 14.90 -11.91 9.24
C VAL A 159 15.16 -13.11 10.13
N LYS A 160 15.65 -12.87 11.36
CA LYS A 160 15.90 -13.90 12.38
C LYS A 160 15.10 -13.66 13.67
N GLY A 161 14.59 -12.45 13.86
CA GLY A 161 13.80 -12.05 15.03
C GLY A 161 12.30 -12.29 14.85
N ALA A 162 11.51 -11.68 15.73
CA ALA A 162 10.07 -11.73 15.66
C ALA A 162 9.54 -11.12 14.37
N THR A 163 8.54 -11.77 13.78
CA THR A 163 7.81 -11.26 12.63
C THR A 163 6.31 -11.32 12.90
N GLU A 164 5.58 -10.33 12.45
CA GLU A 164 4.11 -10.33 12.53
C GLU A 164 3.53 -9.91 11.17
N LEU A 165 2.34 -10.42 10.89
CA LEU A 165 1.57 -10.06 9.72
C LEU A 165 0.61 -8.92 10.05
N LEU A 166 0.62 -7.87 9.23
CA LEU A 166 -0.36 -6.80 9.28
C LEU A 166 -1.30 -6.91 8.06
N PRO A 167 -2.57 -6.51 8.21
CA PRO A 167 -3.49 -6.41 7.08
C PRO A 167 -3.14 -5.16 6.23
N GLY A 168 -1.96 -5.19 5.60
CA GLY A 168 -1.44 -4.04 4.85
C GLY A 168 -1.19 -2.80 5.73
N SER A 169 -1.59 -1.66 5.21
CA SER A 169 -1.66 -0.40 5.96
C SER A 169 -3.02 -0.22 6.65
N GLY A 170 -3.94 -1.15 6.40
CA GLY A 170 -5.33 -1.02 6.74
C GLY A 170 -6.06 0.07 5.94
N VAL A 171 -7.35 0.09 5.99
CA VAL A 171 -8.20 1.15 5.43
C VAL A 171 -8.90 1.91 6.55
N ASN A 172 -8.99 3.24 6.37
CA ASN A 172 -9.81 4.06 7.24
C ASN A 172 -11.28 3.91 6.81
N VAL A 173 -12.02 3.08 7.54
CA VAL A 173 -13.41 2.72 7.22
C VAL A 173 -14.40 3.88 7.42
N GLU A 174 -14.02 4.93 8.18
CA GLU A 174 -14.81 6.14 8.34
C GLU A 174 -14.62 7.09 7.16
N ARG A 175 -13.36 7.25 6.70
CA ARG A 175 -13.04 8.06 5.51
C ARG A 175 -13.59 7.44 4.23
N PHE A 176 -13.48 6.12 4.09
CA PHE A 176 -14.06 5.32 3.01
C PHE A 176 -15.28 4.59 3.54
N CYS A 177 -16.30 5.40 3.93
CA CYS A 177 -17.56 4.88 4.44
C CYS A 177 -18.34 4.14 3.34
N TYR A 178 -19.24 3.28 3.77
CA TYR A 178 -20.19 2.65 2.84
C TYR A 178 -20.97 3.73 2.09
N VAL A 179 -21.12 3.54 0.79
CA VAL A 179 -21.89 4.43 -0.09
C VAL A 179 -22.91 3.57 -0.84
N ASP A 180 -24.11 4.08 -1.00
CA ASP A 180 -25.17 3.37 -1.73
C ASP A 180 -24.68 2.90 -3.10
N TYR A 181 -25.13 1.73 -3.48
CA TYR A 181 -24.71 1.10 -4.72
C TYR A 181 -25.37 1.81 -5.90
N PRO A 182 -24.63 2.08 -7.00
CA PRO A 182 -25.21 2.68 -8.20
C PRO A 182 -26.35 1.84 -8.76
N GLU A 183 -27.39 2.50 -9.26
CA GLU A 183 -28.57 1.84 -9.83
C GLU A 183 -28.60 1.84 -11.37
N GLU A 184 -27.57 2.47 -11.98
CA GLU A 184 -27.41 2.50 -13.43
C GLU A 184 -27.24 1.09 -13.99
N GLU A 185 -27.96 0.81 -15.09
CA GLU A 185 -27.90 -0.49 -15.78
C GLU A 185 -26.50 -0.74 -16.38
N GLN A 186 -25.83 0.33 -16.88
CA GLN A 186 -24.49 0.22 -17.41
C GLN A 186 -23.48 0.11 -16.27
N ALA A 187 -22.83 -1.04 -16.18
CA ALA A 187 -21.81 -1.26 -15.16
C ALA A 187 -20.60 -0.33 -15.37
N ASN A 188 -20.24 0.46 -14.35
CA ASN A 188 -19.03 1.25 -14.33
C ASN A 188 -17.95 0.53 -13.53
N ILE A 189 -16.88 0.08 -14.21
CA ILE A 189 -15.72 -0.56 -13.59
C ILE A 189 -14.59 0.44 -13.50
N VAL A 190 -14.14 0.73 -12.29
CA VAL A 190 -13.14 1.76 -12.04
C VAL A 190 -11.76 1.14 -11.83
N PHE A 191 -10.76 1.67 -12.51
CA PHE A 191 -9.34 1.41 -12.25
C PHE A 191 -8.74 2.66 -11.57
N VAL A 192 -7.98 2.46 -10.51
CA VAL A 192 -7.24 3.55 -9.85
C VAL A 192 -5.77 3.17 -9.71
N GLY A 193 -4.91 3.93 -10.35
CA GLY A 193 -3.47 3.68 -10.29
C GLY A 193 -2.69 4.37 -11.39
N ARG A 194 -1.38 4.32 -11.31
CA ARG A 194 -0.50 4.82 -12.38
C ARG A 194 -0.71 3.98 -13.65
N ILE A 195 -0.78 4.62 -14.79
CA ILE A 195 -0.86 3.93 -16.08
C ILE A 195 0.55 3.49 -16.47
N ILE A 196 0.91 2.29 -16.01
CA ILE A 196 2.19 1.60 -16.27
C ILE A 196 1.95 0.10 -16.45
N LYS A 197 2.87 -0.56 -17.14
CA LYS A 197 2.79 -1.99 -17.45
C LYS A 197 2.56 -2.87 -16.20
N ASP A 198 3.27 -2.60 -15.11
CA ASP A 198 3.19 -3.41 -13.88
C ASP A 198 1.82 -3.34 -13.19
N LYS A 199 0.97 -2.37 -13.57
CA LYS A 199 -0.42 -2.28 -13.13
C LYS A 199 -1.41 -3.04 -14.04
N GLY A 200 -0.91 -3.75 -15.06
CA GLY A 200 -1.71 -4.59 -15.94
C GLY A 200 -2.65 -3.80 -16.85
N VAL A 201 -2.28 -2.55 -17.18
CA VAL A 201 -3.12 -1.66 -17.98
C VAL A 201 -3.31 -2.15 -19.42
N PHE A 202 -2.37 -2.93 -19.95
CA PHE A 202 -2.47 -3.50 -21.30
C PHE A 202 -3.49 -4.64 -21.34
N GLU A 203 -3.54 -5.48 -20.30
CA GLU A 203 -4.53 -6.52 -20.13
C GLU A 203 -5.92 -5.92 -19.96
N LEU A 204 -6.03 -4.84 -19.16
CA LEU A 204 -7.30 -4.13 -18.98
C LEU A 204 -7.78 -3.49 -20.29
N ALA A 205 -6.90 -2.84 -21.04
CA ALA A 205 -7.24 -2.24 -22.33
C ALA A 205 -7.71 -3.29 -23.35
N LYS A 206 -7.04 -4.47 -23.39
CA LYS A 206 -7.45 -5.59 -24.25
C LYS A 206 -8.83 -6.12 -23.85
N ALA A 207 -9.08 -6.34 -22.57
CA ALA A 207 -10.40 -6.77 -22.07
C ALA A 207 -11.48 -5.73 -22.35
N ALA A 208 -11.21 -4.44 -22.10
CA ALA A 208 -12.14 -3.34 -22.38
C ALA A 208 -12.49 -3.25 -23.87
N LYS A 209 -11.50 -3.42 -24.77
CA LYS A 209 -11.72 -3.46 -26.22
C LYS A 209 -12.68 -4.59 -26.63
N ASN A 210 -12.49 -5.78 -26.07
CA ASN A 210 -13.35 -6.93 -26.36
C ASN A 210 -14.78 -6.75 -25.83
N LEU A 211 -14.96 -5.93 -24.79
CA LEU A 211 -16.24 -5.66 -24.14
C LEU A 211 -16.91 -4.35 -24.64
N THR A 212 -16.48 -3.80 -25.75
CA THR A 212 -17.01 -2.52 -26.28
C THR A 212 -18.53 -2.57 -26.56
N GLU A 213 -19.04 -3.70 -27.01
CA GLU A 213 -20.47 -3.91 -27.29
C GLU A 213 -21.26 -4.42 -26.06
N SER A 214 -20.59 -4.62 -24.92
CA SER A 214 -21.22 -5.02 -23.68
C SER A 214 -21.73 -3.80 -22.90
N ASN A 215 -22.71 -4.00 -22.00
CA ASN A 215 -23.24 -2.91 -21.17
C ASN A 215 -22.27 -2.57 -20.01
N VAL A 216 -21.01 -2.21 -20.34
CA VAL A 216 -19.96 -1.88 -19.39
C VAL A 216 -19.13 -0.70 -19.88
N LYS A 217 -18.83 0.23 -18.97
CA LYS A 217 -17.84 1.30 -19.15
C LYS A 217 -16.71 1.17 -18.13
N PHE A 218 -15.57 1.76 -18.47
CA PHE A 218 -14.40 1.77 -17.63
C PHE A 218 -13.98 3.21 -17.33
N THR A 219 -13.77 3.52 -16.07
CA THR A 219 -13.21 4.81 -15.65
C THR A 219 -11.79 4.57 -15.12
N VAL A 220 -10.81 5.19 -15.78
CA VAL A 220 -9.38 5.07 -15.45
C VAL A 220 -8.92 6.33 -14.74
N VAL A 221 -8.62 6.20 -13.43
CA VAL A 221 -8.18 7.30 -12.57
C VAL A 221 -6.67 7.16 -12.33
N GLY A 222 -5.90 8.03 -12.93
CA GLY A 222 -4.45 8.08 -12.81
C GLY A 222 -3.76 8.62 -14.04
N ASP A 223 -2.49 9.00 -13.88
CA ASP A 223 -1.68 9.53 -14.96
C ASP A 223 -0.79 8.46 -15.59
N VAL A 224 -0.46 8.69 -16.85
CA VAL A 224 0.59 7.97 -17.56
C VAL A 224 1.94 8.38 -16.98
N GLU A 225 2.73 7.42 -16.49
CA GLU A 225 4.07 7.71 -16.01
C GLU A 225 4.97 8.13 -17.19
N TYR A 226 5.88 9.09 -16.94
CA TYR A 226 6.78 9.60 -17.99
C TYR A 226 7.50 8.46 -18.73
N GLY A 227 7.37 8.45 -20.05
CA GLY A 227 7.93 7.41 -20.92
C GLY A 227 7.09 6.13 -21.01
N ALA A 228 5.92 6.05 -20.35
CA ALA A 228 5.00 4.93 -20.51
C ALA A 228 3.99 5.20 -21.66
N GLU A 229 3.42 4.12 -22.18
CA GLU A 229 2.36 4.16 -23.18
C GLU A 229 0.99 4.18 -22.50
N ASN A 230 0.03 4.93 -23.08
CA ASN A 230 -1.37 4.86 -22.66
C ASN A 230 -2.14 3.90 -23.60
N PRO A 231 -2.45 2.66 -23.15
CA PRO A 231 -3.12 1.67 -23.99
C PRO A 231 -4.63 1.91 -24.16
N PHE A 232 -5.19 2.91 -23.48
CA PHE A 232 -6.64 3.20 -23.49
C PHE A 232 -7.05 4.17 -24.62
N ILE A 233 -6.10 4.76 -25.34
CA ILE A 233 -6.38 5.72 -26.40
C ILE A 233 -7.24 5.07 -27.49
N GLY A 234 -8.35 5.73 -27.83
CA GLY A 234 -9.26 5.29 -28.90
C GLY A 234 -10.29 4.21 -28.49
N LEU A 235 -10.28 3.75 -27.24
CA LEU A 235 -11.31 2.85 -26.73
C LEU A 235 -12.60 3.65 -26.38
N LYS A 236 -13.73 3.31 -26.99
CA LYS A 236 -15.00 4.06 -26.85
C LYS A 236 -15.66 3.92 -25.49
N ASN A 237 -15.45 2.79 -24.83
CA ASN A 237 -16.02 2.47 -23.52
C ASN A 237 -15.07 2.72 -22.35
N VAL A 238 -13.95 3.46 -22.58
CA VAL A 238 -12.96 3.82 -21.55
C VAL A 238 -12.83 5.33 -21.46
N GLU A 239 -13.00 5.85 -20.25
CA GLU A 239 -12.76 7.24 -19.91
C GLU A 239 -11.52 7.36 -19.02
N CYS A 240 -10.49 8.09 -19.48
CA CYS A 240 -9.31 8.42 -18.68
C CYS A 240 -9.47 9.82 -18.09
N VAL A 241 -9.62 9.91 -16.78
CA VAL A 241 -9.89 11.18 -16.08
C VAL A 241 -8.66 11.86 -15.49
N GLY A 242 -7.46 11.25 -15.67
CA GLY A 242 -6.21 11.75 -15.11
C GLY A 242 -6.06 11.48 -13.61
N PHE A 243 -5.05 12.09 -13.00
CA PHE A 243 -4.77 11.93 -11.58
C PHE A 243 -5.74 12.74 -10.71
N HIS A 244 -6.33 12.09 -9.74
CA HIS A 244 -7.13 12.73 -8.70
C HIS A 244 -6.61 12.38 -7.30
N LYS A 245 -6.45 13.40 -6.44
CA LYS A 245 -6.02 13.23 -5.03
C LYS A 245 -7.10 12.52 -4.20
N ASP A 246 -8.37 12.79 -4.48
CA ASP A 246 -9.51 12.14 -3.86
C ASP A 246 -10.22 11.23 -4.87
N VAL A 247 -10.20 9.94 -4.60
CA VAL A 247 -10.82 8.93 -5.49
C VAL A 247 -12.25 8.58 -5.08
N LYS A 248 -12.75 9.10 -3.95
CA LYS A 248 -14.08 8.80 -3.44
C LYS A 248 -15.23 9.11 -4.42
N PRO A 249 -15.21 10.22 -5.19
CA PRO A 249 -16.25 10.47 -6.19
C PRO A 249 -16.35 9.33 -7.21
N TYR A 250 -15.22 8.82 -7.68
CA TYR A 250 -15.17 7.71 -8.63
C TYR A 250 -15.62 6.39 -8.02
N LEU A 251 -15.25 6.13 -6.75
CA LEU A 251 -15.73 4.96 -6.03
C LEU A 251 -17.23 5.02 -5.76
N LYS A 252 -17.81 6.22 -5.59
CA LYS A 252 -19.27 6.39 -5.45
C LYS A 252 -20.02 5.90 -6.68
N GLU A 253 -19.52 6.21 -7.87
CA GLU A 253 -20.13 5.86 -9.15
C GLU A 253 -19.71 4.47 -9.67
N ALA A 254 -18.78 3.81 -8.98
CA ALA A 254 -18.29 2.51 -9.37
C ALA A 254 -19.25 1.38 -9.00
N HIS A 255 -19.41 0.41 -9.89
CA HIS A 255 -20.03 -0.88 -9.59
C HIS A 255 -18.98 -1.87 -9.06
N ALA A 256 -17.77 -1.81 -9.59
CA ALA A 256 -16.61 -2.57 -9.10
C ALA A 256 -15.33 -1.79 -9.30
N ILE A 257 -14.29 -2.16 -8.50
CA ILE A 257 -12.91 -1.78 -8.75
C ILE A 257 -12.19 -2.90 -9.48
N VAL A 258 -11.36 -2.56 -10.47
CA VAL A 258 -10.49 -3.54 -11.14
C VAL A 258 -9.01 -3.19 -10.93
N LEU A 259 -8.20 -4.19 -10.57
CA LEU A 259 -6.76 -4.00 -10.42
C LEU A 259 -5.98 -5.22 -10.95
N PRO A 260 -5.53 -5.18 -12.21
CA PRO A 260 -4.79 -6.27 -12.85
C PRO A 260 -3.28 -6.22 -12.59
N SER A 261 -2.85 -5.72 -11.43
CA SER A 261 -1.45 -5.57 -11.08
C SER A 261 -0.66 -6.88 -11.15
N TYR A 262 0.63 -6.77 -11.48
CA TYR A 262 1.55 -7.90 -11.47
C TYR A 262 2.16 -8.14 -10.09
N HIS A 263 2.29 -7.09 -9.29
CA HIS A 263 2.93 -7.11 -7.96
C HIS A 263 2.30 -6.07 -7.04
N GLU A 264 1.98 -6.46 -5.81
CA GLU A 264 1.52 -5.55 -4.75
C GLU A 264 2.12 -5.95 -3.39
N GLY A 265 2.35 -4.97 -2.54
CA GLY A 265 2.59 -5.24 -1.12
C GLY A 265 1.26 -5.52 -0.41
N MET A 266 0.37 -4.55 -0.49
CA MET A 266 -1.07 -4.62 -0.23
C MET A 266 -1.73 -3.57 -1.10
N ALA A 267 -2.73 -3.95 -1.86
CA ALA A 267 -3.43 -3.08 -2.81
C ALA A 267 -4.45 -2.19 -2.08
N ASN A 268 -3.98 -1.04 -1.56
CA ASN A 268 -4.83 -0.16 -0.74
C ASN A 268 -6.10 0.30 -1.48
N VAL A 269 -6.02 0.53 -2.79
CA VAL A 269 -7.19 0.93 -3.58
C VAL A 269 -8.31 -0.11 -3.56
N LEU A 270 -7.97 -1.40 -3.48
CA LEU A 270 -8.95 -2.48 -3.33
C LEU A 270 -9.62 -2.43 -1.95
N LEU A 271 -8.83 -2.14 -0.89
CA LEU A 271 -9.36 -1.95 0.46
C LEU A 271 -10.29 -0.73 0.52
N GLU A 272 -9.91 0.38 -0.13
CA GLU A 272 -10.69 1.62 -0.20
C GLU A 272 -12.04 1.41 -0.91
N ALA A 273 -12.01 0.71 -2.05
CA ALA A 273 -13.22 0.39 -2.81
C ALA A 273 -14.13 -0.58 -2.06
N ALA A 274 -13.59 -1.68 -1.52
CA ALA A 274 -14.36 -2.64 -0.72
C ALA A 274 -14.95 -1.99 0.54
N SER A 275 -14.19 -1.07 1.19
CA SER A 275 -14.68 -0.27 2.32
C SER A 275 -15.87 0.61 1.93
N SER A 276 -15.87 1.13 0.71
CA SER A 276 -16.99 1.92 0.15
C SER A 276 -18.15 1.05 -0.38
N GLY A 277 -18.10 -0.27 -0.20
CA GLY A 277 -19.15 -1.19 -0.64
C GLY A 277 -19.07 -1.57 -2.12
N ARG A 278 -17.87 -1.58 -2.71
CA ARG A 278 -17.66 -1.95 -4.12
C ARG A 278 -17.04 -3.32 -4.24
N ALA A 279 -17.51 -4.10 -5.21
CA ALA A 279 -16.94 -5.40 -5.52
C ALA A 279 -15.48 -5.25 -6.01
N VAL A 280 -14.65 -6.26 -5.74
CA VAL A 280 -13.25 -6.29 -6.11
C VAL A 280 -13.01 -7.26 -7.26
N LEU A 281 -12.41 -6.77 -8.36
CA LEU A 281 -11.91 -7.59 -9.46
C LEU A 281 -10.38 -7.46 -9.49
N ALA A 282 -9.65 -8.49 -9.10
CA ALA A 282 -8.21 -8.32 -8.93
C ALA A 282 -7.40 -9.55 -9.34
N SER A 283 -6.14 -9.32 -9.71
CA SER A 283 -5.19 -10.41 -9.97
C SER A 283 -5.01 -11.31 -8.75
N ASN A 284 -4.97 -12.64 -8.96
CA ASN A 284 -4.68 -13.64 -7.93
C ASN A 284 -3.20 -13.67 -7.52
N ILE A 285 -2.70 -12.52 -7.08
CA ILE A 285 -1.33 -12.33 -6.59
C ILE A 285 -1.32 -11.97 -5.10
N PRO A 286 -0.18 -12.19 -4.39
CA PRO A 286 -0.02 -11.67 -3.04
C PRO A 286 -0.22 -10.15 -2.99
N GLY A 287 -0.93 -9.68 -1.95
CA GLY A 287 -1.29 -8.27 -1.78
C GLY A 287 -2.57 -7.84 -2.50
N CYS A 288 -3.10 -8.64 -3.41
CA CYS A 288 -4.43 -8.48 -3.98
C CYS A 288 -5.41 -9.55 -3.49
N LYS A 289 -5.04 -10.83 -3.60
CA LYS A 289 -5.93 -11.96 -3.25
C LYS A 289 -6.42 -11.96 -1.81
N GLU A 290 -5.69 -11.34 -0.89
CA GLU A 290 -6.09 -11.22 0.51
C GLU A 290 -7.25 -10.22 0.69
N THR A 291 -7.44 -9.29 -0.26
CA THR A 291 -8.41 -8.19 -0.14
C THR A 291 -9.84 -8.60 -0.43
N PHE A 292 -10.06 -9.75 -1.05
CA PHE A 292 -11.40 -10.25 -1.40
C PHE A 292 -11.55 -11.76 -1.13
N ASP A 293 -12.79 -12.21 -1.09
CA ASP A 293 -13.17 -13.62 -1.04
C ASP A 293 -13.88 -13.98 -2.34
N GLU A 294 -13.39 -15.01 -3.04
CA GLU A 294 -13.85 -15.41 -4.37
C GLU A 294 -15.35 -15.68 -4.39
N GLY A 295 -16.07 -15.01 -5.29
CA GLY A 295 -17.51 -15.13 -5.47
C GLY A 295 -18.36 -14.49 -4.35
N VAL A 296 -17.75 -14.02 -3.25
CA VAL A 296 -18.46 -13.44 -2.10
C VAL A 296 -18.28 -11.92 -2.05
N THR A 297 -17.05 -11.43 -2.22
CA THR A 297 -16.73 -9.99 -2.18
C THR A 297 -16.11 -9.50 -3.48
N GLY A 298 -15.88 -10.40 -4.44
CA GLY A 298 -15.27 -10.10 -5.72
C GLY A 298 -14.87 -11.33 -6.50
N PHE A 299 -14.16 -11.13 -7.60
CA PHE A 299 -13.63 -12.19 -8.45
C PHE A 299 -12.15 -12.00 -8.72
N GLY A 300 -11.41 -13.09 -8.60
CA GLY A 300 -10.00 -13.14 -8.94
C GLY A 300 -9.77 -13.60 -10.38
N PHE A 301 -8.63 -13.18 -10.94
CA PHE A 301 -8.20 -13.62 -12.26
C PHE A 301 -6.68 -13.81 -12.30
N GLU A 302 -6.21 -14.55 -13.30
CA GLU A 302 -4.79 -14.79 -13.50
C GLU A 302 -4.06 -13.50 -13.93
N SER A 303 -2.96 -13.18 -13.25
CA SER A 303 -2.14 -12.02 -13.59
C SER A 303 -1.51 -12.17 -14.97
N LYS A 304 -1.41 -11.07 -15.72
CA LYS A 304 -0.87 -11.01 -17.09
C LYS A 304 -1.71 -11.82 -18.11
N ASN A 305 -2.98 -12.04 -17.81
CA ASN A 305 -3.90 -12.79 -18.66
C ASN A 305 -5.17 -11.96 -18.89
N ALA A 306 -5.27 -11.35 -20.07
CA ALA A 306 -6.39 -10.49 -20.44
C ALA A 306 -7.70 -11.29 -20.61
N GLU A 307 -7.65 -12.53 -21.07
CA GLU A 307 -8.79 -13.41 -21.22
C GLU A 307 -9.37 -13.80 -19.86
N SER A 308 -8.52 -14.11 -18.88
CA SER A 308 -8.92 -14.39 -17.50
C SER A 308 -9.54 -13.16 -16.84
N LEU A 309 -8.96 -11.97 -17.06
CA LEU A 309 -9.51 -10.69 -16.61
C LEU A 309 -10.89 -10.44 -17.23
N GLN A 310 -11.03 -10.59 -18.55
CA GLN A 310 -12.31 -10.44 -19.25
C GLN A 310 -13.37 -11.36 -18.67
N ALA A 311 -13.07 -12.64 -18.48
CA ALA A 311 -14.00 -13.61 -17.91
C ALA A 311 -14.47 -13.23 -16.48
N ALA A 312 -13.59 -12.66 -15.65
CA ALA A 312 -13.96 -12.17 -14.33
C ALA A 312 -14.91 -10.95 -14.42
N ILE A 313 -14.68 -10.05 -15.37
CA ILE A 313 -15.56 -8.91 -15.65
C ILE A 313 -16.93 -9.42 -16.13
N GLU A 314 -16.96 -10.36 -17.07
CA GLU A 314 -18.21 -10.95 -17.60
C GLU A 314 -19.02 -11.64 -16.50
N LYS A 315 -18.39 -12.41 -15.61
CA LYS A 315 -19.04 -12.98 -14.43
C LYS A 315 -19.68 -11.90 -13.56
N PHE A 316 -18.97 -10.80 -13.32
CA PHE A 316 -19.47 -9.71 -12.48
C PHE A 316 -20.64 -8.98 -13.14
N ILE A 317 -20.57 -8.62 -14.42
CA ILE A 317 -21.64 -7.89 -15.09
C ILE A 317 -22.91 -8.74 -15.23
N ALA A 318 -22.78 -10.08 -15.32
CA ALA A 318 -23.90 -11.02 -15.39
C ALA A 318 -24.69 -11.14 -14.08
N LEU A 319 -24.14 -10.70 -12.95
CA LEU A 319 -24.87 -10.68 -11.67
C LEU A 319 -26.04 -9.70 -11.71
N SER A 320 -27.11 -10.03 -11.02
CA SER A 320 -28.20 -9.10 -10.74
C SER A 320 -27.74 -7.93 -9.87
N LEU A 321 -28.49 -6.85 -9.88
CA LEU A 321 -28.21 -5.68 -9.04
C LEU A 321 -28.12 -6.05 -7.54
N GLU A 322 -29.03 -6.91 -7.07
CA GLU A 322 -29.06 -7.35 -5.67
C GLU A 322 -27.87 -8.23 -5.29
N GLU A 323 -27.39 -9.09 -6.20
CA GLU A 323 -26.16 -9.86 -5.97
C GLU A 323 -24.94 -8.94 -5.90
N LYS A 324 -24.84 -7.93 -6.78
CA LYS A 324 -23.77 -6.93 -6.75
C LYS A 324 -23.80 -6.11 -5.45
N LYS A 325 -24.98 -5.66 -4.99
CA LYS A 325 -25.16 -4.98 -3.71
C LYS A 325 -24.72 -5.85 -2.52
N THR A 326 -25.10 -7.12 -2.55
CA THR A 326 -24.75 -8.10 -1.50
C THR A 326 -23.24 -8.31 -1.46
N MET A 327 -22.60 -8.45 -2.61
CA MET A 327 -21.14 -8.57 -2.74
C MET A 327 -20.43 -7.34 -2.17
N GLY A 328 -20.92 -6.14 -2.46
CA GLY A 328 -20.39 -4.88 -1.93
C GLY A 328 -20.51 -4.78 -0.40
N LYS A 329 -21.67 -5.15 0.16
CA LYS A 329 -21.90 -5.19 1.62
C LYS A 329 -20.96 -6.19 2.32
N ALA A 330 -20.78 -7.39 1.74
CA ALA A 330 -19.85 -8.38 2.25
C ALA A 330 -18.40 -7.87 2.21
N GLY A 331 -18.01 -7.16 1.14
CA GLY A 331 -16.71 -6.50 1.03
C GLY A 331 -16.49 -5.47 2.15
N ARG A 332 -17.49 -4.62 2.42
CA ARG A 332 -17.47 -3.67 3.54
C ARG A 332 -17.25 -4.36 4.88
N ALA A 333 -18.02 -5.39 5.18
CA ALA A 333 -17.88 -6.14 6.42
C ALA A 333 -16.48 -6.75 6.59
N LYS A 334 -15.89 -7.28 5.51
CA LYS A 334 -14.50 -7.77 5.53
C LYS A 334 -13.52 -6.65 5.85
N MET A 335 -13.70 -5.43 5.32
CA MET A 335 -12.83 -4.29 5.63
C MET A 335 -12.92 -3.88 7.10
N GLU A 336 -14.11 -3.81 7.65
CA GLU A 336 -14.32 -3.48 9.06
C GLU A 336 -13.68 -4.49 10.01
N ASN A 337 -13.86 -5.79 9.72
CA ASN A 337 -13.42 -6.86 10.61
C ASN A 337 -11.94 -7.24 10.46
N THR A 338 -11.36 -7.11 9.24
CA THR A 338 -10.03 -7.65 8.94
C THR A 338 -9.02 -6.56 8.56
N PHE A 339 -9.46 -5.53 7.84
CA PHE A 339 -8.56 -4.54 7.26
C PHE A 339 -8.73 -3.14 7.86
N ASN A 340 -9.51 -2.98 8.93
CA ASN A 340 -9.64 -1.70 9.61
C ASN A 340 -8.27 -1.21 10.08
N ARG A 341 -7.92 0.03 9.73
CA ARG A 341 -6.63 0.65 10.08
C ARG A 341 -6.35 0.68 11.58
N GLN A 342 -7.39 0.71 12.39
CA GLN A 342 -7.23 0.63 13.84
C GLN A 342 -6.56 -0.67 14.32
N ILE A 343 -6.76 -1.78 13.60
CA ILE A 343 -6.05 -3.05 13.87
C ILE A 343 -4.54 -2.84 13.71
N VAL A 344 -4.13 -2.16 12.63
CA VAL A 344 -2.71 -1.86 12.37
C VAL A 344 -2.15 -0.92 13.44
N VAL A 345 -2.88 0.15 13.79
CA VAL A 345 -2.48 1.10 14.85
C VAL A 345 -2.25 0.36 16.18
N ASN A 346 -3.16 -0.52 16.56
CA ASN A 346 -3.05 -1.28 17.81
C ASN A 346 -1.82 -2.19 17.82
N LYS A 347 -1.46 -2.81 16.70
CA LYS A 347 -0.24 -3.62 16.57
C LYS A 347 1.04 -2.79 16.82
N TYR A 348 1.09 -1.56 16.35
CA TYR A 348 2.20 -0.66 16.67
C TYR A 348 2.21 -0.27 18.16
N ARG A 349 1.05 0.04 18.74
CA ARG A 349 0.90 0.31 20.18
C ARG A 349 1.40 -0.85 21.04
N GLU A 350 1.04 -2.09 20.69
CA GLU A 350 1.51 -3.31 21.36
C GLU A 350 3.05 -3.37 21.37
N GLN A 351 3.68 -3.17 20.22
CA GLN A 351 5.15 -3.19 20.11
C GLN A 351 5.83 -2.06 20.88
N ILE A 352 5.23 -0.85 20.90
CA ILE A 352 5.75 0.30 21.62
C ILE A 352 5.60 0.10 23.13
N ASN A 353 4.45 -0.41 23.59
CA ASN A 353 4.14 -0.60 25.01
C ASN A 353 4.92 -1.76 25.62
N SER A 354 5.34 -2.76 24.83
CA SER A 354 6.17 -3.87 25.29
C SER A 354 7.65 -3.50 25.50
N LEU A 355 8.04 -2.25 25.30
CA LEU A 355 9.34 -1.72 25.75
C LEU A 355 9.27 -1.46 27.25
N LYS A 356 10.11 -2.18 28.02
CA LYS A 356 10.34 -1.95 29.44
C LYS A 356 11.10 -0.66 29.66
#